data_47ac8b793e76373002adaf70acabf446
#
_entry.id   47ac8b793e76373002adaf70acabf446
#
_cell.length_a   1.000
_cell.length_b   1.000
_cell.length_c   1.000
_cell.angle_alpha   90.00
_cell.angle_beta   90.00
_cell.angle_gamma   90.00
#
_symmetry.space_group_name_H-M   'P 1'
#
loop_
_entity.id
_entity.type
_entity.pdbx_description
1 polymer ?
#
loop_
_entity_poly.entity_id
_entity_poly.type
_entity_poly.pdbx_seq_one_letter_code
_entity_poly.pdbx_strand_id
1 'polypeptide(L)'
;MRQKIIFIDIDGPLAWATWDKGYVTLNEDERNEFSIPYPWVNEDCDALKTILDESNAKLVLSSDWRFQFSFRQMKDIFQYYGIHPSHLLDMTCQFSLWNKLSRTSLEHERALQIAKWAKDNKISNWISIDDMRLDQQYKWMVSRIPMWRHVQVDGDHGVGGRLRDKIEECINKLNR
;
A
#
# COMPACT_ATOMS: atom_id res chain seq x y z
N MET A 1 -8.87 -7.90 21.02
CA MET A 1 -8.76 -8.36 19.60
C MET A 1 -7.35 -8.08 19.11
N ARG A 2 -6.77 -8.95 18.28
CA ARG A 2 -5.45 -8.67 17.66
C ARG A 2 -5.62 -7.61 16.59
N GLN A 3 -4.70 -6.65 16.54
CA GLN A 3 -4.71 -5.60 15.52
C GLN A 3 -4.52 -6.22 14.12
N LYS A 4 -5.36 -5.82 13.17
CA LYS A 4 -5.26 -6.20 11.76
C LYS A 4 -4.58 -5.08 10.98
N ILE A 5 -3.64 -5.44 10.10
CA ILE A 5 -2.89 -4.48 9.30
C ILE A 5 -3.01 -4.80 7.82
N ILE A 6 -3.17 -3.76 7.03
CA ILE A 6 -3.06 -3.78 5.57
C ILE A 6 -1.83 -2.97 5.20
N PHE A 7 -0.83 -3.62 4.61
CA PHE A 7 0.25 -2.94 3.91
C PHE A 7 -0.26 -2.57 2.52
N ILE A 8 -0.31 -1.28 2.22
CA ILE A 8 -0.91 -0.77 0.99
C ILE A 8 0.12 -0.09 0.10
N ASP A 9 0.16 -0.46 -1.17
CA ASP A 9 0.75 0.35 -2.22
C ASP A 9 -0.27 1.37 -2.74
N ILE A 10 0.19 2.40 -3.41
CA ILE A 10 -0.65 3.43 -4.02
C ILE A 10 -0.78 3.18 -5.53
N ASP A 11 0.37 3.08 -6.20
CA ASP A 11 0.42 2.84 -7.64
C ASP A 11 -0.08 1.42 -7.94
N GLY A 12 -1.04 1.30 -8.83
CA GLY A 12 -1.78 0.07 -9.08
C GLY A 12 -3.04 -0.06 -8.21
N PRO A 13 -2.96 -0.23 -6.88
CA PRO A 13 -4.13 -0.40 -6.03
C PRO A 13 -5.11 0.77 -6.02
N LEU A 14 -4.62 1.99 -5.87
CA LEU A 14 -5.44 3.20 -5.68
C LEU A 14 -5.26 4.22 -6.80
N ALA A 15 -4.10 4.26 -7.43
CA ALA A 15 -3.77 5.20 -8.47
C ALA A 15 -3.26 4.49 -9.72
N TRP A 16 -3.58 5.03 -10.87
CA TRP A 16 -2.92 4.65 -12.11
C TRP A 16 -1.95 5.75 -12.51
N ALA A 17 -0.71 5.37 -12.74
CA ALA A 17 0.31 6.27 -13.28
C ALA A 17 -0.03 6.68 -14.72
N THR A 18 -1.13 7.40 -14.90
CA THR A 18 -1.51 7.98 -16.18
C THR A 18 -0.95 9.39 -16.25
N TRP A 19 0.24 9.49 -16.80
CA TRP A 19 0.99 10.76 -16.98
C TRP A 19 0.21 11.85 -17.73
N ASP A 20 -0.89 11.50 -18.38
CA ASP A 20 -1.78 12.38 -19.14
C ASP A 20 -2.84 13.09 -18.28
N LYS A 21 -3.09 12.65 -17.04
CA LYS A 21 -4.13 13.25 -16.18
C LYS A 21 -3.68 14.46 -15.37
N GLY A 22 -2.37 14.76 -15.35
CA GLY A 22 -1.81 15.92 -14.69
C GLY A 22 -1.85 15.86 -13.15
N TYR A 23 -1.27 16.88 -12.54
CA TYR A 23 -1.19 16.99 -11.08
C TYR A 23 -2.56 17.34 -10.47
N VAL A 24 -2.81 16.79 -9.28
CA VAL A 24 -3.96 17.19 -8.43
C VAL A 24 -3.41 18.03 -7.30
N THR A 25 -3.86 19.27 -7.21
CA THR A 25 -3.50 20.18 -6.12
C THR A 25 -4.42 19.92 -4.93
N LEU A 26 -3.82 19.74 -3.77
CA LEU A 26 -4.50 19.53 -2.50
C LEU A 26 -4.27 20.76 -1.62
N ASN A 27 -5.36 21.42 -1.24
CA ASN A 27 -5.32 22.63 -0.42
C ASN A 27 -5.90 22.31 0.95
N GLU A 28 -5.09 22.37 2.00
CA GLU A 28 -5.60 22.46 3.38
C GLU A 28 -5.71 23.91 3.86
N ASP A 29 -4.80 24.76 3.41
CA ASP A 29 -4.67 26.19 3.69
C ASP A 29 -3.79 26.81 2.62
N GLU A 30 -3.87 28.13 2.39
CA GLU A 30 -2.99 28.89 1.47
C GLU A 30 -1.49 28.72 1.76
N ARG A 31 -1.11 28.13 2.91
CA ARG A 31 0.28 27.95 3.36
C ARG A 31 0.81 26.51 3.18
N ASN A 32 -0.05 25.55 2.89
CA ASN A 32 0.30 24.11 2.82
C ASN A 32 -0.21 23.44 1.54
N GLU A 33 -0.23 24.19 0.46
CA GLU A 33 -0.55 23.65 -0.86
C GLU A 33 0.55 22.66 -1.29
N PHE A 34 0.16 21.46 -1.70
CA PHE A 34 1.03 20.51 -2.35
C PHE A 34 0.26 19.75 -3.43
N SER A 35 0.98 19.18 -4.39
CA SER A 35 0.39 18.49 -5.52
C SER A 35 0.82 17.04 -5.54
N ILE A 36 -0.11 16.15 -5.84
CA ILE A 36 0.17 14.75 -6.14
C ILE A 36 0.27 14.56 -7.66
N PRO A 37 1.10 13.61 -8.14
CA PRO A 37 1.44 13.50 -9.56
C PRO A 37 0.25 13.12 -10.45
N TYR A 38 -0.75 12.44 -9.90
CA TYR A 38 -1.97 12.03 -10.61
C TYR A 38 -3.09 11.66 -9.64
N PRO A 39 -4.36 11.69 -10.09
CA PRO A 39 -5.51 11.38 -9.23
C PRO A 39 -5.58 9.90 -8.89
N TRP A 40 -6.08 9.60 -7.70
CA TRP A 40 -6.48 8.25 -7.33
C TRP A 40 -7.85 7.89 -7.93
N VAL A 41 -8.13 6.62 -8.02
CA VAL A 41 -9.39 6.09 -8.54
C VAL A 41 -10.42 5.99 -7.42
N ASN A 42 -11.49 6.78 -7.52
CA ASN A 42 -12.49 6.89 -6.44
C ASN A 42 -13.11 5.54 -6.08
N GLU A 43 -13.42 4.70 -7.05
CA GLU A 43 -14.02 3.38 -6.83
C GLU A 43 -13.10 2.43 -6.05
N ASP A 44 -11.78 2.54 -6.26
CA ASP A 44 -10.81 1.74 -5.51
C ASP A 44 -10.56 2.32 -4.12
N CYS A 45 -10.67 3.64 -3.96
CA CYS A 45 -10.68 4.29 -2.64
C CYS A 45 -11.91 3.89 -1.82
N ASP A 46 -13.10 3.82 -2.45
CA ASP A 46 -14.33 3.34 -1.83
C ASP A 46 -14.24 1.86 -1.43
N ALA A 47 -13.62 1.05 -2.28
CA ALA A 47 -13.32 -0.34 -1.95
C ALA A 47 -12.41 -0.46 -0.73
N LEU A 48 -11.34 0.35 -0.66
CA LEU A 48 -10.45 0.37 0.50
C LEU A 48 -11.19 0.77 1.77
N LYS A 49 -12.07 1.79 1.72
CA LYS A 49 -12.93 2.16 2.86
C LYS A 49 -13.78 0.99 3.33
N THR A 50 -14.44 0.31 2.41
CA THR A 50 -15.26 -0.87 2.72
C THR A 50 -14.43 -1.95 3.42
N ILE A 51 -13.24 -2.26 2.91
CA ILE A 51 -12.33 -3.24 3.52
C ILE A 51 -11.95 -2.82 4.94
N LEU A 52 -11.64 -1.53 5.16
CA LEU A 52 -11.24 -1.01 6.47
C LEU A 52 -12.38 -1.07 7.48
N ASP A 53 -13.59 -0.66 7.07
CA ASP A 53 -14.78 -0.63 7.93
C ASP A 53 -15.21 -2.05 8.35
N GLU A 54 -15.25 -2.98 7.42
CA GLU A 54 -15.67 -4.36 7.70
C GLU A 54 -14.61 -5.18 8.45
N SER A 55 -13.32 -4.95 8.18
CA SER A 55 -12.24 -5.68 8.84
C SER A 55 -11.77 -5.06 10.15
N ASN A 56 -12.06 -3.78 10.38
CA ASN A 56 -11.47 -2.96 11.43
C ASN A 56 -9.93 -2.96 11.40
N ALA A 57 -9.35 -2.99 10.19
CA ALA A 57 -7.92 -2.97 9.98
C ALA A 57 -7.37 -1.53 10.00
N LYS A 58 -6.05 -1.42 10.16
CA LYS A 58 -5.29 -0.19 9.97
C LYS A 58 -4.34 -0.33 8.79
N LEU A 59 -3.99 0.80 8.19
CA LEU A 59 -3.09 0.88 7.06
C LEU A 59 -1.65 1.14 7.52
N VAL A 60 -0.72 0.50 6.85
CA VAL A 60 0.69 0.85 6.85
C VAL A 60 1.11 1.06 5.40
N LEU A 61 1.58 2.26 5.07
CA LEU A 61 1.99 2.57 3.71
C LEU A 61 3.28 1.85 3.35
N SER A 62 3.26 1.06 2.29
CA SER A 62 4.43 0.37 1.71
C SER A 62 4.84 0.90 0.34
N SER A 63 4.14 1.90 -0.17
CA SER A 63 4.36 2.55 -1.45
C SER A 63 5.63 3.42 -1.48
N ASP A 64 6.17 3.63 -2.67
CA ASP A 64 7.27 4.58 -2.89
C ASP A 64 6.86 6.05 -2.71
N TRP A 65 5.57 6.33 -2.62
CA TRP A 65 5.04 7.65 -2.24
C TRP A 65 5.59 8.15 -0.89
N ARG A 66 5.97 7.23 0.03
CA ARG A 66 6.64 7.58 1.31
C ARG A 66 8.01 8.26 1.15
N PHE A 67 8.61 8.22 -0.03
CA PHE A 67 9.84 8.95 -0.35
C PHE A 67 9.57 10.39 -0.80
N GLN A 68 8.36 10.68 -1.25
CA GLN A 68 7.97 11.98 -1.80
C GLN A 68 7.13 12.79 -0.81
N PHE A 69 6.32 12.12 0.00
CA PHE A 69 5.37 12.74 0.91
C PHE A 69 5.65 12.35 2.36
N SER A 70 5.57 13.34 3.26
CA SER A 70 5.62 13.11 4.70
C SER A 70 4.40 12.31 5.17
N PHE A 71 4.49 11.72 6.36
CA PHE A 71 3.37 11.00 6.96
C PHE A 71 2.11 11.86 7.12
N ARG A 72 2.29 13.15 7.43
CA ARG A 72 1.19 14.11 7.52
C ARG A 72 0.54 14.30 6.15
N GLN A 73 1.32 14.63 5.12
CA GLN A 73 0.80 14.80 3.75
C GLN A 73 0.09 13.54 3.25
N MET A 74 0.61 12.34 3.57
CA MET A 74 -0.09 11.10 3.21
C MET A 74 -1.46 11.01 3.91
N LYS A 75 -1.58 11.41 5.17
CA LYS A 75 -2.89 11.48 5.86
C LYS A 75 -3.85 12.45 5.18
N ASP A 76 -3.35 13.60 4.75
CA ASP A 76 -4.13 14.62 4.05
C ASP A 76 -4.60 14.11 2.69
N ILE A 77 -3.75 13.37 1.96
CA ILE A 77 -4.11 12.71 0.70
C ILE A 77 -5.23 11.66 0.93
N PHE A 78 -5.06 10.77 1.92
CA PHE A 78 -6.08 9.78 2.25
C PHE A 78 -7.43 10.45 2.60
N GLN A 79 -7.38 11.52 3.39
CA GLN A 79 -8.57 12.29 3.76
C GLN A 79 -9.26 12.93 2.56
N TYR A 80 -8.51 13.47 1.62
CA TYR A 80 -9.04 14.05 0.38
C TYR A 80 -9.85 13.01 -0.43
N TYR A 81 -9.39 11.75 -0.42
CA TYR A 81 -10.10 10.63 -1.06
C TYR A 81 -11.12 9.93 -0.14
N GLY A 82 -11.51 10.59 0.97
CA GLY A 82 -12.57 10.13 1.87
C GLY A 82 -12.17 8.99 2.80
N ILE A 83 -10.88 8.67 2.92
CA ILE A 83 -10.37 7.68 3.86
C ILE A 83 -9.92 8.40 5.13
N HIS A 84 -10.56 8.09 6.28
CA HIS A 84 -10.29 8.81 7.52
C HIS A 84 -8.81 8.67 7.93
N PRO A 85 -8.12 9.76 8.29
CA PRO A 85 -6.67 9.77 8.57
C PRO A 85 -6.23 8.84 9.71
N SER A 86 -7.14 8.49 10.63
CA SER A 86 -6.86 7.55 11.71
C SER A 86 -6.66 6.11 11.25
N HIS A 87 -7.03 5.78 10.00
CA HIS A 87 -6.73 4.47 9.43
C HIS A 87 -5.25 4.33 9.08
N LEU A 88 -4.57 5.40 8.67
CA LEU A 88 -3.14 5.35 8.40
C LEU A 88 -2.35 5.39 9.72
N LEU A 89 -1.81 4.24 10.09
CA LEU A 89 -1.07 4.03 11.32
C LEU A 89 0.40 4.41 11.19
N ASP A 90 1.05 4.01 10.10
CA ASP A 90 2.50 4.14 9.91
C ASP A 90 2.88 4.01 8.43
N MET A 91 4.17 4.11 8.16
CA MET A 91 4.81 3.81 6.87
C MET A 91 5.97 2.83 7.10
N THR A 92 6.21 1.92 6.14
CA THR A 92 7.37 1.01 6.24
C THR A 92 8.67 1.79 6.21
N CYS A 93 9.70 1.27 6.88
CA CYS A 93 11.00 1.92 6.95
C CYS A 93 11.65 2.05 5.57
N GLN A 94 12.39 3.16 5.41
CA GLN A 94 13.15 3.48 4.21
C GLN A 94 14.57 2.91 4.32
N PHE A 95 14.74 1.60 4.44
CA PHE A 95 16.09 1.07 4.27
C PHE A 95 16.25 0.50 2.86
N SER A 96 17.26 0.93 2.17
CA SER A 96 17.65 0.35 0.92
C SER A 96 18.70 -0.74 1.17
N LEU A 97 18.43 -1.93 0.68
CA LEU A 97 19.44 -2.98 0.59
C LEU A 97 20.36 -2.78 -0.62
N TRP A 98 20.04 -1.79 -1.46
CA TRP A 98 20.74 -1.49 -2.70
C TRP A 98 22.27 -1.37 -2.54
N ASN A 99 22.73 -0.83 -1.42
CA ASN A 99 24.14 -0.68 -1.12
C ASN A 99 24.84 -1.96 -0.59
N LYS A 100 24.09 -3.02 -0.29
CA LYS A 100 24.64 -4.24 0.31
C LYS A 100 24.50 -5.50 -0.55
N LEU A 101 23.51 -5.52 -1.44
CA LEU A 101 23.22 -6.69 -2.27
C LEU A 101 22.96 -6.19 -3.70
N SER A 102 23.96 -6.22 -4.53
CA SER A 102 23.95 -5.71 -5.92
C SER A 102 22.94 -6.38 -6.88
N ARG A 103 21.95 -7.11 -6.39
CA ARG A 103 20.95 -7.89 -7.17
C ARG A 103 19.60 -8.07 -6.48
N THR A 104 19.15 -7.16 -5.61
CA THR A 104 17.79 -7.23 -5.07
C THR A 104 16.81 -6.55 -6.01
N SER A 105 15.70 -7.22 -6.34
CA SER A 105 14.60 -6.60 -7.05
C SER A 105 13.82 -5.67 -6.10
N LEU A 106 13.08 -4.72 -6.66
CA LEU A 106 12.20 -3.82 -5.88
C LEU A 106 11.17 -4.61 -5.07
N GLU A 107 10.61 -5.67 -5.65
CA GLU A 107 9.63 -6.55 -4.99
C GLU A 107 10.24 -7.22 -3.75
N HIS A 108 11.47 -7.68 -3.85
CA HIS A 108 12.16 -8.29 -2.72
C HIS A 108 12.41 -7.30 -1.59
N GLU A 109 12.84 -6.09 -1.92
CA GLU A 109 13.08 -5.03 -0.95
C GLU A 109 11.78 -4.63 -0.24
N ARG A 110 10.68 -4.46 -0.97
CA ARG A 110 9.36 -4.14 -0.42
C ARG A 110 8.86 -5.28 0.49
N ALA A 111 8.96 -6.52 0.05
CA ALA A 111 8.59 -7.69 0.86
C ALA A 111 9.37 -7.76 2.19
N LEU A 112 10.68 -7.46 2.16
CA LEU A 112 11.51 -7.40 3.38
C LEU A 112 11.10 -6.27 4.31
N GLN A 113 10.80 -5.08 3.79
CA GLN A 113 10.37 -3.93 4.58
C GLN A 113 9.04 -4.22 5.29
N ILE A 114 8.08 -4.83 4.58
CA ILE A 114 6.80 -5.28 5.14
C ILE A 114 7.03 -6.32 6.26
N ALA A 115 7.80 -7.37 5.96
CA ALA A 115 8.08 -8.43 6.93
C ALA A 115 8.81 -7.91 8.17
N LYS A 116 9.76 -6.99 7.98
CA LYS A 116 10.48 -6.35 9.09
C LYS A 116 9.54 -5.52 9.93
N TRP A 117 8.71 -4.67 9.35
CA TRP A 117 7.76 -3.84 10.08
C TRP A 117 6.80 -4.71 10.91
N ALA A 118 6.21 -5.74 10.29
CA ALA A 118 5.30 -6.65 10.96
C ALA A 118 5.97 -7.38 12.15
N LYS A 119 7.22 -7.80 11.99
CA LYS A 119 8.02 -8.45 13.04
C LYS A 119 8.33 -7.49 14.19
N ASP A 120 8.83 -6.30 13.89
CA ASP A 120 9.24 -5.31 14.90
C ASP A 120 8.03 -4.84 15.73
N ASN A 121 6.86 -4.74 15.13
CA ASN A 121 5.61 -4.35 15.80
C ASN A 121 4.82 -5.57 16.35
N LYS A 122 5.35 -6.79 16.24
CA LYS A 122 4.71 -8.04 16.71
C LYS A 122 3.31 -8.27 16.14
N ILE A 123 3.09 -7.86 14.90
CA ILE A 123 1.82 -8.03 14.19
C ILE A 123 1.79 -9.41 13.53
N SER A 124 0.80 -10.21 13.90
CA SER A 124 0.59 -11.55 13.35
C SER A 124 -0.55 -11.62 12.32
N ASN A 125 -1.46 -10.63 12.33
CA ASN A 125 -2.59 -10.60 11.40
C ASN A 125 -2.44 -9.41 10.45
N TRP A 126 -2.03 -9.69 9.21
CA TRP A 126 -1.81 -8.67 8.19
C TRP A 126 -1.87 -9.26 6.78
N ILE A 127 -2.19 -8.40 5.83
CA ILE A 127 -2.08 -8.66 4.39
C ILE A 127 -1.29 -7.53 3.70
N SER A 128 -0.80 -7.78 2.49
CA SER A 128 -0.33 -6.75 1.56
C SER A 128 -1.27 -6.64 0.37
N ILE A 129 -1.50 -5.42 -0.10
CA ILE A 129 -2.22 -5.11 -1.34
C ILE A 129 -1.25 -4.32 -2.21
N ASP A 130 -0.89 -4.88 -3.36
CA ASP A 130 0.20 -4.38 -4.20
C ASP A 130 0.02 -4.92 -5.63
N ASP A 131 0.47 -4.19 -6.64
CA ASP A 131 0.50 -4.68 -8.02
C ASP A 131 1.73 -5.54 -8.31
N MET A 132 2.79 -5.39 -7.51
CA MET A 132 3.98 -6.22 -7.59
C MET A 132 3.72 -7.64 -7.08
N ARG A 133 4.43 -8.61 -7.65
CA ARG A 133 4.34 -10.03 -7.25
C ARG A 133 5.22 -10.32 -6.04
N LEU A 134 4.82 -9.81 -4.86
CA LEU A 134 5.58 -9.94 -3.62
C LEU A 134 5.62 -11.38 -3.08
N ASP A 135 4.77 -12.26 -3.58
CA ASP A 135 4.67 -13.68 -3.23
C ASP A 135 5.56 -14.60 -4.09
N GLN A 136 6.13 -14.09 -5.17
CA GLN A 136 6.98 -14.88 -6.05
C GLN A 136 8.33 -15.20 -5.40
N GLN A 137 8.72 -16.46 -5.52
CA GLN A 137 10.03 -16.95 -5.10
C GLN A 137 10.98 -16.93 -6.29
N TYR A 138 11.84 -15.94 -6.38
CA TYR A 138 13.04 -16.05 -7.21
C TYR A 138 14.10 -16.86 -6.48
N LYS A 139 14.91 -17.65 -7.22
CA LYS A 139 15.92 -18.56 -6.66
C LYS A 139 16.91 -17.94 -5.66
N TRP A 140 17.00 -16.60 -5.62
CA TRP A 140 17.90 -15.80 -4.80
C TRP A 140 17.20 -14.90 -3.77
N MET A 141 15.88 -14.99 -3.64
CA MET A 141 15.15 -14.20 -2.65
C MET A 141 15.18 -14.86 -1.28
N VAL A 142 15.62 -14.11 -0.28
CA VAL A 142 15.73 -14.57 1.11
C VAL A 142 14.36 -14.54 1.82
N SER A 143 13.45 -13.66 1.39
CA SER A 143 12.09 -13.63 1.92
C SER A 143 11.08 -13.25 0.85
N ARG A 144 9.88 -13.79 1.01
CA ARG A 144 8.69 -13.50 0.21
C ARG A 144 7.51 -13.30 1.15
N ILE A 145 6.52 -12.58 0.70
CA ILE A 145 5.23 -12.55 1.38
C ILE A 145 4.51 -13.86 1.06
N PRO A 146 4.00 -14.61 2.05
CA PRO A 146 3.20 -15.79 1.76
C PRO A 146 1.98 -15.43 0.91
N MET A 147 1.67 -16.25 -0.10
CA MET A 147 0.55 -16.02 -1.04
C MET A 147 -0.79 -15.76 -0.34
N TRP A 148 -1.02 -16.39 0.81
CA TRP A 148 -2.24 -16.18 1.58
C TRP A 148 -2.28 -14.82 2.30
N ARG A 149 -1.17 -14.07 2.33
CA ARG A 149 -1.07 -12.70 2.84
C ARG A 149 -0.99 -11.64 1.75
N HIS A 150 -0.84 -12.04 0.50
CA HIS A 150 -0.72 -11.11 -0.61
C HIS A 150 -2.00 -11.07 -1.42
N VAL A 151 -2.48 -9.87 -1.70
CA VAL A 151 -3.57 -9.58 -2.64
C VAL A 151 -2.95 -8.81 -3.79
N GLN A 152 -2.75 -9.50 -4.89
CA GLN A 152 -2.27 -8.85 -6.10
C GLN A 152 -3.41 -8.14 -6.80
N VAL A 153 -3.21 -6.88 -7.11
CA VAL A 153 -4.12 -6.07 -7.93
C VAL A 153 -3.48 -5.77 -9.28
N ASP A 154 -4.26 -5.18 -10.17
CA ASP A 154 -3.76 -4.75 -11.46
C ASP A 154 -2.98 -3.44 -11.34
N GLY A 155 -1.72 -3.46 -11.83
CA GLY A 155 -1.01 -2.26 -12.22
C GLY A 155 -1.32 -1.94 -13.69
N ASP A 156 -0.37 -1.36 -14.40
CA ASP A 156 -0.51 -0.99 -15.82
C ASP A 156 -0.60 -2.18 -16.81
N HIS A 157 -0.59 -3.42 -16.32
CA HIS A 157 -0.39 -4.62 -17.15
C HIS A 157 -1.58 -5.58 -17.23
N GLY A 158 -2.74 -5.25 -16.67
CA GLY A 158 -3.98 -6.03 -16.83
C GLY A 158 -3.99 -7.39 -16.14
N VAL A 159 -3.14 -7.61 -15.13
CA VAL A 159 -3.05 -8.89 -14.42
C VAL A 159 -3.42 -8.71 -12.95
N GLY A 160 -4.51 -9.29 -12.50
CA GLY A 160 -4.86 -9.31 -11.08
C GLY A 160 -6.24 -8.73 -10.72
N GLY A 161 -6.82 -7.90 -11.59
CA GLY A 161 -8.08 -7.19 -11.33
C GLY A 161 -7.92 -5.98 -10.40
N ARG A 162 -8.94 -5.13 -10.34
CA ARG A 162 -8.92 -3.89 -9.54
C ARG A 162 -9.18 -4.18 -8.06
N LEU A 163 -8.77 -3.26 -7.19
CA LEU A 163 -9.03 -3.40 -5.75
C LEU A 163 -10.52 -3.56 -5.43
N ARG A 164 -11.38 -2.86 -6.16
CA ARG A 164 -12.85 -2.99 -6.03
C ARG A 164 -13.38 -4.40 -6.29
N ASP A 165 -12.65 -5.21 -7.07
CA ASP A 165 -13.01 -6.61 -7.38
C ASP A 165 -12.43 -7.59 -6.35
N LYS A 166 -11.65 -7.09 -5.36
CA LYS A 166 -10.91 -7.89 -4.37
C LYS A 166 -11.37 -7.69 -2.91
N ILE A 167 -12.47 -6.99 -2.69
CA ILE A 167 -12.96 -6.66 -1.33
C ILE A 167 -13.10 -7.91 -0.48
N GLU A 168 -13.85 -8.92 -0.97
CA GLU A 168 -14.07 -10.18 -0.24
C GLU A 168 -12.76 -10.94 -0.01
N GLU A 169 -11.86 -10.97 -0.98
CA GLU A 169 -10.54 -11.61 -0.84
C GLU A 169 -9.75 -11.00 0.31
N CYS A 170 -9.70 -9.66 0.38
CA CYS A 170 -9.00 -8.92 1.43
C CYS A 170 -9.59 -9.23 2.81
N ILE A 171 -10.92 -9.14 2.95
CA ILE A 171 -11.63 -9.38 4.21
C ILE A 171 -11.42 -10.83 4.67
N ASN A 172 -11.57 -11.80 3.76
CA ASN A 172 -11.38 -13.22 4.06
C ASN A 172 -9.94 -13.53 4.50
N LYS A 173 -8.94 -12.91 3.89
CA LYS A 173 -7.53 -13.07 4.29
C LYS A 173 -7.25 -12.45 5.66
N LEU A 174 -7.88 -11.31 6.01
CA LEU A 174 -7.74 -10.64 7.31
C LEU A 174 -8.51 -11.36 8.44
N ASN A 175 -9.46 -12.21 8.14
CA ASN A 175 -10.26 -12.92 9.12
C ASN A 175 -9.75 -14.34 9.42
N ARG A 176 -8.65 -14.74 8.82
CA ARG A 176 -7.95 -16.00 9.12
C ARG A 176 -7.02 -15.84 10.32
#